data_97f646b0f2739673c8af9463baab5f0a
#
_entry.id   97f646b0f2739673c8af9463baab5f0a
#
_cell.length_a   1.000
_cell.length_b   1.000
_cell.length_c   1.000
_cell.angle_alpha   90.00
_cell.angle_beta   90.00
_cell.angle_gamma   90.00
#
_symmetry.space_group_name_H-M   'P 1'
#
loop_
_entity.id
_entity.type
_entity.pdbx_description
1 polymer ?
#
loop_
_entity_poly.entity_id
_entity_poly.type
_entity_poly.pdbx_seq_one_letter_code
_entity_poly.pdbx_strand_id
1 'polypeptide(L)'
;MAPFMSCGARLPVYVLFATAFWPMSGQNLVFGLYLIGILAAIATGFMLKRTALAGQTSAFVMEIPPYHLPTAKNVLLRTWDRLKSFIFRAGKVIVVLVAVLCFLNSLGTDGSFRNQDTDKSVLSQIGKTIVPVFKPMGVSAENWPAAVGVFTGIFAKEAVVGTLDSLYSGIGDKAEEEAALGEPAAKIEEQAQQQDEEEGFNLARSFGEAVASIGEGFGDIGAFFTDPLGISVESDLSDVAKQAEEQEVSTGTIAAMNKLFDGELGAFAYLLMVLLYLPCGAAMGAIYREVGSGWAIFSALWTTAVGYSAATIVYQAGSFNIHPVYSAVCIAICTAIIVAIVAGLKLAAKGNSNTEGRLANSSVR
;
A
#
# COMPACT_ATOMS: atom_id res chain seq x y z
N MET A 1 -0.79 -16.34 2.93
CA MET A 1 0.41 -16.10 2.09
C MET A 1 0.15 -15.03 1.02
N ALA A 2 -0.96 -15.07 0.29
CA ALA A 2 -1.29 -14.09 -0.75
C ALA A 2 -1.13 -12.60 -0.36
N PRO A 3 -1.45 -12.17 0.88
CA PRO A 3 -1.30 -10.76 1.29
C PRO A 3 0.13 -10.20 1.19
N PHE A 4 1.15 -11.02 1.29
CA PHE A 4 2.55 -10.60 1.21
C PHE A 4 3.06 -10.45 -0.23
N MET A 5 2.33 -11.02 -1.20
CA MET A 5 2.67 -10.84 -2.61
C MET A 5 2.36 -9.42 -3.05
N SER A 6 3.33 -8.77 -3.70
CA SER A 6 3.13 -7.44 -4.26
C SER A 6 2.10 -7.47 -5.37
N CYS A 7 1.18 -6.52 -5.36
CA CYS A 7 0.20 -6.30 -6.43
C CYS A 7 0.59 -5.04 -7.23
N GLY A 8 0.02 -4.89 -8.42
CA GLY A 8 0.27 -3.71 -9.27
C GLY A 8 -0.04 -2.38 -8.59
N ALA A 9 -1.02 -2.33 -7.68
CA ALA A 9 -1.38 -1.13 -6.95
C ALA A 9 -0.32 -0.65 -5.92
N ARG A 10 0.66 -1.49 -5.58
CA ARG A 10 1.79 -1.11 -4.69
C ARG A 10 2.97 -0.55 -5.48
N LEU A 11 3.10 -0.93 -6.74
CA LEU A 11 4.25 -0.55 -7.56
C LEU A 11 4.43 0.97 -7.66
N PRO A 12 3.39 1.78 -7.91
CA PRO A 12 3.54 3.25 -7.94
C PRO A 12 4.11 3.83 -6.65
N VAL A 13 3.73 3.28 -5.47
CA VAL A 13 4.29 3.72 -4.19
C VAL A 13 5.78 3.39 -4.10
N TYR A 14 6.20 2.20 -4.56
CA TYR A 14 7.62 1.82 -4.56
C TYR A 14 8.43 2.72 -5.49
N VAL A 15 7.90 3.02 -6.67
CA VAL A 15 8.56 3.89 -7.64
C VAL A 15 8.65 5.31 -7.09
N LEU A 16 7.58 5.87 -6.52
CA LEU A 16 7.60 7.20 -5.88
C LEU A 16 8.72 7.32 -4.83
N PHE A 17 8.84 6.35 -3.94
CA PHE A 17 9.89 6.36 -2.93
C PHE A 17 11.27 6.07 -3.50
N ALA A 18 11.36 5.21 -4.52
CA ALA A 18 12.62 4.93 -5.20
C ALA A 18 13.18 6.18 -5.89
N THR A 19 12.32 6.94 -6.56
CA THR A 19 12.71 8.22 -7.20
C THR A 19 13.10 9.28 -6.18
N ALA A 20 12.37 9.36 -5.06
CA ALA A 20 12.63 10.35 -4.04
C ALA A 20 13.94 10.10 -3.26
N PHE A 21 14.26 8.84 -2.92
CA PHE A 21 15.37 8.52 -2.01
C PHE A 21 16.50 7.73 -2.66
N TRP A 22 16.25 6.98 -3.75
CA TRP A 22 17.25 6.13 -4.41
C TRP A 22 17.28 6.33 -5.93
N PRO A 23 17.54 7.54 -6.46
CA PRO A 23 17.47 7.81 -7.88
C PRO A 23 18.42 6.93 -8.72
N MET A 24 19.57 6.51 -8.15
CA MET A 24 20.58 5.69 -8.85
C MET A 24 20.38 4.17 -8.66
N SER A 25 19.61 3.74 -7.65
CA SER A 25 19.49 2.31 -7.27
C SER A 25 18.04 1.85 -7.01
N GLY A 26 17.07 2.62 -7.44
CA GLY A 26 15.64 2.35 -7.22
C GLY A 26 15.19 0.97 -7.74
N GLN A 27 15.74 0.50 -8.87
CA GLN A 27 15.45 -0.82 -9.43
C GLN A 27 15.82 -1.94 -8.44
N ASN A 28 17.00 -1.84 -7.82
CA ASN A 28 17.48 -2.83 -6.85
C ASN A 28 16.62 -2.81 -5.57
N LEU A 29 16.16 -1.62 -5.15
CA LEU A 29 15.24 -1.47 -4.04
C LEU A 29 13.92 -2.19 -4.31
N VAL A 30 13.29 -1.91 -5.46
CA VAL A 30 12.01 -2.53 -5.85
C VAL A 30 12.16 -4.04 -5.93
N PHE A 31 13.21 -4.55 -6.59
CA PHE A 31 13.50 -5.98 -6.65
C PHE A 31 13.68 -6.59 -5.24
N GLY A 32 14.42 -5.92 -4.36
CA GLY A 32 14.60 -6.34 -2.97
C GLY A 32 13.29 -6.43 -2.21
N LEU A 33 12.38 -5.47 -2.38
CA LEU A 33 11.05 -5.48 -1.78
C LEU A 33 10.21 -6.68 -2.25
N TYR A 34 10.26 -7.04 -3.54
CA TYR A 34 9.60 -8.25 -4.03
C TYR A 34 10.16 -9.52 -3.38
N LEU A 35 11.49 -9.63 -3.26
CA LEU A 35 12.12 -10.77 -2.57
C LEU A 35 11.72 -10.85 -1.10
N ILE A 36 11.69 -9.72 -0.39
CA ILE A 36 11.26 -9.65 1.01
C ILE A 36 9.80 -10.13 1.15
N GLY A 37 8.91 -9.70 0.25
CA GLY A 37 7.52 -10.15 0.21
C GLY A 37 7.40 -11.67 0.03
N ILE A 38 8.16 -12.25 -0.90
CA ILE A 38 8.20 -13.70 -1.14
C ILE A 38 8.72 -14.44 0.10
N LEU A 39 9.82 -13.97 0.69
CA LEU A 39 10.39 -14.56 1.91
C LEU A 39 9.40 -14.52 3.08
N ALA A 40 8.70 -13.40 3.28
CA ALA A 40 7.66 -13.27 4.30
C ALA A 40 6.49 -14.24 4.06
N ALA A 41 6.09 -14.44 2.79
CA ALA A 41 5.06 -15.40 2.43
C ALA A 41 5.49 -16.84 2.74
N ILE A 42 6.72 -17.22 2.39
CA ILE A 42 7.29 -18.54 2.67
C ILE A 42 7.42 -18.76 4.17
N ALA A 43 7.98 -17.80 4.91
CA ALA A 43 8.14 -17.88 6.36
C ALA A 43 6.79 -18.05 7.08
N THR A 44 5.77 -17.27 6.67
CA THR A 44 4.41 -17.39 7.20
C THR A 44 3.80 -18.75 6.89
N GLY A 45 3.98 -19.27 5.67
CA GLY A 45 3.49 -20.59 5.30
C GLY A 45 4.12 -21.72 6.10
N PHE A 46 5.43 -21.64 6.29
CA PHE A 46 6.16 -22.59 7.11
C PHE A 46 5.74 -22.54 8.58
N MET A 47 5.54 -21.33 9.11
CA MET A 47 5.01 -21.11 10.45
C MET A 47 3.61 -21.71 10.61
N LEU A 48 2.68 -21.43 9.69
CA LEU A 48 1.32 -21.96 9.73
C LEU A 48 1.29 -23.49 9.61
N LYS A 49 2.12 -24.08 8.74
CA LYS A 49 2.26 -25.54 8.61
C LYS A 49 2.72 -26.20 9.93
N ARG A 50 3.56 -25.51 10.70
CA ARG A 50 4.06 -26.04 11.99
C ARG A 50 3.18 -25.70 13.20
N THR A 51 2.15 -24.87 13.00
CA THR A 51 1.29 -24.41 14.09
C THR A 51 -0.17 -24.80 13.86
N ALA A 52 -0.94 -23.95 13.19
CA ALA A 52 -2.39 -24.08 13.06
C ALA A 52 -2.83 -25.11 12.01
N LEU A 53 -2.01 -25.40 11.01
CA LEU A 53 -2.31 -26.31 9.90
C LEU A 53 -1.40 -27.56 9.92
N ALA A 54 -1.04 -28.03 11.09
CA ALA A 54 -0.28 -29.26 11.28
C ALA A 54 -1.17 -30.47 11.01
N GLY A 55 -1.50 -30.73 9.75
CA GLY A 55 -2.30 -31.89 9.31
C GLY A 55 -1.53 -32.75 8.31
N GLN A 56 -2.04 -33.95 8.05
CA GLN A 56 -1.52 -34.79 6.97
C GLN A 56 -1.90 -34.16 5.63
N THR A 57 -0.92 -34.02 4.74
CA THR A 57 -1.19 -33.67 3.34
C THR A 57 -1.98 -34.82 2.73
N SER A 58 -3.25 -34.59 2.37
CA SER A 58 -3.97 -35.56 1.55
C SER A 58 -3.21 -35.72 0.24
N ALA A 59 -2.90 -36.94 -0.14
CA ALA A 59 -2.36 -37.22 -1.45
C ALA A 59 -3.43 -36.84 -2.49
N PHE A 60 -3.27 -35.68 -3.08
CA PHE A 60 -4.16 -35.21 -4.14
C PHE A 60 -3.70 -35.87 -5.45
N VAL A 61 -4.32 -36.95 -5.82
CA VAL A 61 -4.13 -37.60 -7.12
C VAL A 61 -5.19 -37.01 -8.03
N MET A 62 -4.80 -36.17 -8.95
CA MET A 62 -5.67 -35.65 -10.01
C MET A 62 -5.34 -36.39 -11.30
N GLU A 63 -6.34 -37.05 -11.86
CA GLU A 63 -6.23 -37.55 -13.24
C GLU A 63 -6.00 -36.35 -14.16
N ILE A 64 -4.96 -36.42 -14.98
CA ILE A 64 -4.66 -35.38 -15.95
C ILE A 64 -5.70 -35.50 -17.08
N PRO A 65 -6.65 -34.57 -17.19
CA PRO A 65 -7.62 -34.59 -18.30
C PRO A 65 -6.89 -34.42 -19.64
N PRO A 66 -7.40 -35.00 -20.74
CA PRO A 66 -6.77 -34.83 -22.03
C PRO A 66 -6.71 -33.35 -22.41
N TYR A 67 -5.55 -32.95 -22.92
CA TYR A 67 -5.32 -31.58 -23.32
C TYR A 67 -6.17 -31.21 -24.55
N HIS A 68 -7.04 -30.24 -24.36
CA HIS A 68 -7.82 -29.65 -25.45
C HIS A 68 -7.37 -28.21 -25.70
N LEU A 69 -7.11 -27.86 -26.96
CA LEU A 69 -6.81 -26.48 -27.34
C LEU A 69 -8.01 -25.59 -26.98
N PRO A 70 -7.79 -24.50 -26.21
CA PRO A 70 -8.89 -23.62 -25.85
C PRO A 70 -9.41 -22.88 -27.08
N THR A 71 -10.73 -22.91 -27.29
CA THR A 71 -11.35 -22.12 -28.37
C THR A 71 -11.43 -20.65 -27.95
N ALA A 72 -11.13 -19.73 -28.87
CA ALA A 72 -11.15 -18.28 -28.60
C ALA A 72 -12.50 -17.83 -28.01
N LYS A 73 -13.63 -18.39 -28.48
CA LYS A 73 -14.95 -18.10 -27.92
C LYS A 73 -15.07 -18.45 -26.44
N ASN A 74 -14.58 -19.62 -26.02
CA ASN A 74 -14.64 -20.04 -24.61
C ASN A 74 -13.73 -19.19 -23.73
N VAL A 75 -12.55 -18.81 -24.25
CA VAL A 75 -11.63 -17.90 -23.54
C VAL A 75 -12.31 -16.56 -23.32
N LEU A 76 -12.83 -15.93 -24.37
CA LEU A 76 -13.49 -14.63 -24.29
C LEU A 76 -14.72 -14.65 -23.36
N LEU A 77 -15.58 -15.65 -23.45
CA LEU A 77 -16.74 -15.76 -22.56
C LEU A 77 -16.33 -15.92 -21.09
N ARG A 78 -15.36 -16.80 -20.81
CA ARG A 78 -14.86 -16.99 -19.44
C ARG A 78 -14.17 -15.76 -18.89
N THR A 79 -13.40 -15.06 -19.72
CA THR A 79 -12.77 -13.79 -19.36
C THR A 79 -13.82 -12.73 -19.06
N TRP A 80 -14.84 -12.59 -19.92
CA TRP A 80 -15.93 -11.66 -19.71
C TRP A 80 -16.72 -11.92 -18.43
N ASP A 81 -17.06 -13.17 -18.15
CA ASP A 81 -17.79 -13.54 -16.94
C ASP A 81 -16.97 -13.21 -15.67
N ARG A 82 -15.66 -13.46 -15.70
CA ARG A 82 -14.77 -13.11 -14.59
C ARG A 82 -14.61 -11.61 -14.46
N LEU A 83 -14.38 -10.90 -15.55
CA LEU A 83 -14.22 -9.44 -15.57
C LEU A 83 -15.50 -8.74 -15.09
N LYS A 84 -16.66 -9.12 -15.64
CA LYS A 84 -17.95 -8.61 -15.19
C LYS A 84 -18.18 -8.83 -13.70
N SER A 85 -17.91 -10.05 -13.24
CA SER A 85 -18.06 -10.38 -11.81
C SER A 85 -17.10 -9.56 -10.92
N PHE A 86 -15.87 -9.31 -11.37
CA PHE A 86 -14.89 -8.48 -10.67
C PHE A 86 -15.33 -7.02 -10.62
N ILE A 87 -15.65 -6.42 -11.78
CA ILE A 87 -16.07 -5.01 -11.87
C ILE A 87 -17.29 -4.74 -10.99
N PHE A 88 -18.34 -5.56 -11.07
CA PHE A 88 -19.54 -5.32 -10.28
C PHE A 88 -19.38 -5.61 -8.79
N ARG A 89 -18.53 -6.54 -8.39
CA ARG A 89 -18.34 -6.88 -6.97
C ARG A 89 -17.29 -6.02 -6.29
N ALA A 90 -16.11 -5.91 -6.89
CA ALA A 90 -15.03 -5.10 -6.33
C ALA A 90 -15.32 -3.61 -6.54
N GLY A 91 -15.80 -3.22 -7.72
CA GLY A 91 -16.11 -1.83 -8.05
C GLY A 91 -17.11 -1.19 -7.09
N LYS A 92 -18.19 -1.89 -6.71
CA LYS A 92 -19.14 -1.37 -5.72
C LYS A 92 -18.48 -1.04 -4.38
N VAL A 93 -17.59 -1.91 -3.91
CA VAL A 93 -16.89 -1.71 -2.63
C VAL A 93 -15.90 -0.56 -2.76
N ILE A 94 -15.12 -0.54 -3.85
CA ILE A 94 -14.13 0.51 -4.09
C ILE A 94 -14.79 1.88 -4.21
N VAL A 95 -15.87 2.01 -4.98
CA VAL A 95 -16.58 3.29 -5.16
C VAL A 95 -17.10 3.83 -3.81
N VAL A 96 -17.71 2.98 -2.99
CA VAL A 96 -18.19 3.39 -1.67
C VAL A 96 -17.03 3.80 -0.77
N LEU A 97 -15.93 3.03 -0.76
CA LEU A 97 -14.76 3.36 0.06
C LEU A 97 -14.09 4.67 -0.37
N VAL A 98 -13.92 4.87 -1.68
CA VAL A 98 -13.37 6.12 -2.22
C VAL A 98 -14.30 7.29 -1.91
N ALA A 99 -15.62 7.14 -2.07
CA ALA A 99 -16.58 8.19 -1.72
C ALA A 99 -16.49 8.57 -0.22
N VAL A 100 -16.34 7.59 0.67
CA VAL A 100 -16.13 7.83 2.11
C VAL A 100 -14.80 8.57 2.36
N LEU A 101 -13.71 8.17 1.70
CA LEU A 101 -12.42 8.85 1.84
C LEU A 101 -12.47 10.29 1.34
N CYS A 102 -13.08 10.53 0.16
CA CYS A 102 -13.27 11.88 -0.37
C CYS A 102 -14.12 12.74 0.56
N PHE A 103 -15.18 12.15 1.15
CA PHE A 103 -16.00 12.85 2.12
C PHE A 103 -15.21 13.22 3.38
N LEU A 104 -14.42 12.30 3.95
CA LEU A 104 -13.58 12.55 5.11
C LEU A 104 -12.48 13.59 4.83
N ASN A 105 -11.97 13.62 3.61
CA ASN A 105 -10.98 14.60 3.18
C ASN A 105 -11.60 16.00 2.98
N SER A 106 -12.83 16.06 2.46
CA SER A 106 -13.54 17.33 2.24
C SER A 106 -14.11 17.95 3.51
N LEU A 107 -14.44 17.11 4.52
CA LEU A 107 -15.05 17.55 5.77
C LEU A 107 -13.97 18.10 6.72
N GLY A 108 -14.12 19.37 7.13
CA GLY A 108 -13.31 19.97 8.18
C GLY A 108 -13.81 19.58 9.57
N THR A 109 -12.93 19.64 10.56
CA THR A 109 -13.28 19.43 11.98
C THR A 109 -14.30 20.45 12.50
N ASP A 110 -14.42 21.61 11.85
CA ASP A 110 -15.35 22.68 12.17
C ASP A 110 -16.72 22.51 11.46
N GLY A 111 -16.94 21.38 10.77
CA GLY A 111 -18.13 21.14 9.96
C GLY A 111 -18.19 21.91 8.65
N SER A 112 -17.10 22.60 8.26
CA SER A 112 -16.98 23.26 6.97
C SER A 112 -16.62 22.25 5.87
N PHE A 113 -17.22 22.42 4.68
CA PHE A 113 -16.87 21.66 3.49
C PHE A 113 -15.81 22.46 2.68
N ARG A 114 -15.05 21.78 1.81
CA ARG A 114 -13.95 22.34 1.00
C ARG A 114 -12.57 22.39 1.69
N ASN A 115 -12.34 21.57 2.69
CA ASN A 115 -11.03 21.46 3.33
C ASN A 115 -10.20 20.29 2.75
N GLN A 116 -10.34 20.05 1.43
CA GLN A 116 -9.58 19.00 0.75
C GLN A 116 -8.08 19.31 0.90
N ASP A 117 -7.32 18.27 1.25
CA ASP A 117 -5.86 18.30 1.33
C ASP A 117 -5.26 19.34 2.30
N THR A 118 -6.09 19.81 3.25
CA THR A 118 -5.66 20.76 4.27
C THR A 118 -5.45 20.11 5.62
N ASP A 119 -4.66 20.74 6.46
CA ASP A 119 -4.43 20.38 7.86
C ASP A 119 -5.69 20.25 8.71
N LYS A 120 -6.79 20.86 8.25
CA LYS A 120 -8.09 20.96 8.97
C LYS A 120 -9.05 19.83 8.62
N SER A 121 -8.74 19.01 7.61
CA SER A 121 -9.62 17.89 7.24
C SER A 121 -9.69 16.85 8.35
N VAL A 122 -10.82 16.17 8.47
CA VAL A 122 -11.01 15.06 9.41
C VAL A 122 -9.98 13.96 9.13
N LEU A 123 -9.65 13.71 7.87
CA LEU A 123 -8.65 12.73 7.47
C LEU A 123 -7.26 13.09 8.01
N SER A 124 -6.86 14.36 7.93
CA SER A 124 -5.60 14.85 8.48
C SER A 124 -5.54 14.73 10.00
N GLN A 125 -6.65 14.98 10.70
CA GLN A 125 -6.72 14.80 12.16
C GLN A 125 -6.62 13.32 12.57
N ILE A 126 -7.22 12.41 11.81
CA ILE A 126 -7.03 10.98 12.00
C ILE A 126 -5.53 10.63 11.83
N GLY A 127 -4.88 11.13 10.78
CA GLY A 127 -3.46 10.96 10.55
C GLY A 127 -2.62 11.43 11.74
N LYS A 128 -2.82 12.67 12.19
CA LYS A 128 -2.13 13.27 13.34
C LYS A 128 -2.33 12.46 14.64
N THR A 129 -3.51 11.88 14.83
CA THR A 129 -3.80 11.04 16.00
C THR A 129 -3.07 9.69 15.94
N ILE A 130 -2.87 9.15 14.73
CA ILE A 130 -2.24 7.84 14.52
C ILE A 130 -0.70 7.93 14.44
N VAL A 131 -0.14 9.09 14.05
CA VAL A 131 1.33 9.30 13.92
C VAL A 131 2.14 8.77 15.11
N PRO A 132 1.76 8.96 16.39
CA PRO A 132 2.54 8.45 17.51
C PRO A 132 2.82 6.96 17.47
N VAL A 133 1.93 6.18 16.84
CA VAL A 133 2.09 4.74 16.65
C VAL A 133 3.22 4.44 15.66
N PHE A 134 3.48 5.32 14.70
CA PHE A 134 4.53 5.16 13.69
C PHE A 134 5.88 5.77 14.09
N LYS A 135 5.93 6.49 15.21
CA LYS A 135 7.18 7.06 15.72
C LYS A 135 8.31 6.05 15.88
N PRO A 136 8.09 4.79 16.37
CA PRO A 136 9.14 3.78 16.45
C PRO A 136 9.73 3.36 15.09
N MET A 137 9.05 3.67 13.98
CA MET A 137 9.47 3.38 12.61
C MET A 137 10.18 4.57 11.93
N GLY A 138 10.45 5.67 12.67
CA GLY A 138 11.09 6.86 12.12
C GLY A 138 10.14 7.87 11.48
N VAL A 139 8.84 7.74 11.67
CA VAL A 139 7.87 8.74 11.20
C VAL A 139 7.74 9.82 12.27
N SER A 140 8.19 11.05 11.95
CA SER A 140 8.09 12.21 12.86
C SER A 140 6.64 12.67 13.02
N ALA A 141 6.38 13.48 14.04
CA ALA A 141 5.05 14.05 14.26
C ALA A 141 4.63 15.01 13.14
N GLU A 142 5.58 15.62 12.47
CA GLU A 142 5.37 16.52 11.35
C GLU A 142 5.03 15.75 10.06
N ASN A 143 5.44 14.48 9.97
CA ASN A 143 5.18 13.62 8.83
C ASN A 143 3.84 12.86 8.98
N TRP A 144 2.79 13.57 9.38
CA TRP A 144 1.44 13.03 9.45
C TRP A 144 0.88 12.58 8.08
N PRO A 145 1.28 13.15 6.91
CA PRO A 145 0.84 12.64 5.61
C PRO A 145 1.20 11.17 5.38
N ALA A 146 2.37 10.73 5.84
CA ALA A 146 2.75 9.32 5.77
C ALA A 146 1.76 8.42 6.54
N ALA A 147 1.29 8.84 7.71
CA ALA A 147 0.30 8.09 8.48
C ALA A 147 -1.08 8.07 7.79
N VAL A 148 -1.48 9.17 7.15
CA VAL A 148 -2.68 9.23 6.30
C VAL A 148 -2.54 8.26 5.13
N GLY A 149 -1.39 8.22 4.46
CA GLY A 149 -1.10 7.31 3.35
C GLY A 149 -1.23 5.83 3.77
N VAL A 150 -0.74 5.43 4.94
CA VAL A 150 -0.97 4.08 5.47
C VAL A 150 -2.44 3.82 5.72
N PHE A 151 -3.16 4.78 6.30
CA PHE A 151 -4.58 4.67 6.61
C PHE A 151 -5.43 4.54 5.34
N THR A 152 -5.23 5.41 4.35
CA THR A 152 -5.96 5.36 3.06
C THR A 152 -5.64 4.09 2.29
N GLY A 153 -4.41 3.60 2.36
CA GLY A 153 -3.98 2.35 1.73
C GLY A 153 -4.62 1.09 2.29
N ILE A 154 -5.27 1.14 3.47
CA ILE A 154 -6.11 0.06 3.98
C ILE A 154 -7.36 -0.08 3.11
N PHE A 155 -7.91 1.02 2.65
CA PHE A 155 -9.12 1.04 1.84
C PHE A 155 -8.80 0.82 0.36
N ALA A 156 -7.90 1.64 -0.20
CA ALA A 156 -7.52 1.60 -1.60
C ALA A 156 -6.02 1.91 -1.73
N LYS A 157 -5.22 0.91 -2.11
CA LYS A 157 -3.76 1.07 -2.21
C LYS A 157 -3.34 1.96 -3.37
N GLU A 158 -4.11 1.97 -4.43
CA GLU A 158 -3.97 2.84 -5.59
C GLU A 158 -4.15 4.32 -5.23
N ALA A 159 -4.95 4.63 -4.22
CA ALA A 159 -5.17 6.01 -3.78
C ALA A 159 -4.02 6.58 -2.92
N VAL A 160 -3.07 5.73 -2.49
CA VAL A 160 -1.98 6.16 -1.59
C VAL A 160 -1.11 7.23 -2.24
N VAL A 161 -0.72 7.03 -3.50
CA VAL A 161 0.18 7.96 -4.21
C VAL A 161 -0.51 9.31 -4.37
N GLY A 162 -1.74 9.35 -4.88
CA GLY A 162 -2.48 10.60 -5.02
C GLY A 162 -2.71 11.31 -3.69
N THR A 163 -2.99 10.55 -2.60
CA THR A 163 -3.13 11.15 -1.26
C THR A 163 -1.81 11.72 -0.75
N LEU A 164 -0.69 11.01 -0.96
CA LEU A 164 0.63 11.49 -0.54
C LEU A 164 1.03 12.72 -1.34
N ASP A 165 0.83 12.68 -2.67
CA ASP A 165 1.16 13.80 -3.55
C ASP A 165 0.40 15.06 -3.14
N SER A 166 -0.91 14.97 -3.03
CA SER A 166 -1.77 16.09 -2.65
C SER A 166 -1.43 16.67 -1.27
N LEU A 167 -1.11 15.82 -0.27
CA LEU A 167 -0.76 16.30 1.08
C LEU A 167 0.66 16.86 1.17
N TYR A 168 1.63 16.28 0.48
CA TYR A 168 3.01 16.77 0.52
C TYR A 168 3.19 18.02 -0.36
N SER A 169 2.52 18.13 -1.51
CA SER A 169 2.52 19.35 -2.31
C SER A 169 1.96 20.53 -1.52
N GLY A 170 0.82 20.34 -0.83
CA GLY A 170 0.25 21.38 0.02
C GLY A 170 1.12 21.79 1.22
N ILE A 171 2.07 20.96 1.65
CA ILE A 171 3.09 21.31 2.66
C ILE A 171 4.26 22.02 1.99
N GLY A 172 4.66 21.59 0.78
CA GLY A 172 5.74 22.18 0.00
C GLY A 172 5.41 23.63 -0.37
N ASP A 173 4.23 23.88 -0.88
CA ASP A 173 3.75 25.20 -1.28
C ASP A 173 3.74 26.19 -0.10
N LYS A 174 3.30 25.76 1.07
CA LYS A 174 3.35 26.59 2.29
C LYS A 174 4.76 26.88 2.76
N ALA A 175 5.70 25.93 2.61
CA ALA A 175 7.10 26.13 2.98
C ALA A 175 7.80 27.10 2.01
N GLU A 176 7.42 27.11 0.74
CA GLU A 176 7.90 28.07 -0.25
C GLU A 176 7.28 29.45 -0.02
N GLU A 177 6.00 29.54 0.35
CA GLU A 177 5.33 30.78 0.70
C GLU A 177 5.92 31.43 1.98
N GLU A 178 6.24 30.63 3.01
CA GLU A 178 6.96 31.12 4.21
C GLU A 178 8.40 31.55 3.90
N ALA A 179 9.07 30.88 2.97
CA ALA A 179 10.41 31.27 2.52
C ALA A 179 10.40 32.55 1.65
N ALA A 180 9.34 32.74 0.85
CA ALA A 180 9.14 33.91 0.01
C ALA A 180 8.73 35.17 0.79
N LEU A 181 8.17 35.04 1.98
CA LEU A 181 7.88 36.18 2.88
C LEU A 181 9.13 36.92 3.37
N GLY A 182 10.33 36.41 3.05
CA GLY A 182 11.62 37.11 3.25
C GLY A 182 12.10 37.97 2.10
N GLU A 183 11.44 38.01 0.93
CA GLU A 183 11.77 38.86 -0.22
C GLU A 183 10.62 39.79 -0.59
N PRO A 184 10.90 41.00 -1.11
CA PRO A 184 9.86 42.04 -1.32
C PRO A 184 8.85 41.63 -2.39
N ALA A 185 7.59 41.75 -2.03
CA ALA A 185 6.33 41.36 -2.65
C ALA A 185 6.02 41.83 -4.11
N ALA A 186 6.98 42.16 -4.93
CA ALA A 186 6.76 42.75 -6.25
C ALA A 186 6.73 41.74 -7.43
N LYS A 187 6.95 40.46 -7.19
CA LYS A 187 6.97 39.39 -8.23
C LYS A 187 5.87 38.34 -8.12
N ILE A 188 5.10 38.35 -7.03
CA ILE A 188 4.11 37.28 -6.73
C ILE A 188 2.75 37.56 -7.38
N GLU A 189 2.42 38.83 -7.69
CA GLU A 189 1.14 39.19 -8.32
C GLU A 189 1.02 38.81 -9.80
N GLU A 190 2.13 38.58 -10.49
CA GLU A 190 2.10 38.24 -11.93
C GLU A 190 1.93 36.72 -12.20
N GLN A 191 2.23 35.86 -11.24
CA GLN A 191 2.09 34.40 -11.38
C GLN A 191 0.74 33.86 -10.85
N ALA A 192 0.13 34.55 -9.89
CA ALA A 192 -1.18 34.15 -9.34
C ALA A 192 -2.37 34.45 -10.28
N GLN A 193 -2.19 35.30 -11.28
CA GLN A 193 -3.26 35.63 -12.24
C GLN A 193 -3.37 34.74 -13.47
N GLN A 194 -2.49 33.73 -13.60
CA GLN A 194 -2.54 32.79 -14.73
C GLN A 194 -3.18 31.42 -14.40
N GLN A 195 -3.55 31.15 -13.15
CA GLN A 195 -4.16 29.89 -12.74
C GLN A 195 -5.66 29.94 -12.44
N ASP A 196 -6.30 31.11 -12.47
CA ASP A 196 -7.74 31.28 -12.24
C ASP A 196 -8.56 31.52 -13.52
N GLU A 197 -8.17 30.98 -14.68
CA GLU A 197 -9.15 30.74 -15.72
C GLU A 197 -9.92 29.48 -15.35
N GLU A 198 -11.11 29.66 -14.76
CA GLU A 198 -12.15 28.67 -14.63
C GLU A 198 -12.41 28.01 -16.01
N GLU A 199 -11.65 26.97 -16.36
CA GLU A 199 -12.11 26.05 -17.38
C GLU A 199 -13.31 25.30 -16.80
N GLY A 200 -14.50 25.81 -17.12
CA GLY A 200 -15.76 25.15 -16.77
C GLY A 200 -15.66 23.68 -17.17
N PHE A 201 -15.94 22.81 -16.23
CA PHE A 201 -15.90 21.34 -16.39
C PHE A 201 -16.66 20.93 -17.66
N ASN A 202 -15.94 20.64 -18.72
CA ASN A 202 -16.50 20.32 -20.01
C ASN A 202 -16.48 18.79 -20.19
N LEU A 203 -17.59 18.15 -19.77
CA LEU A 203 -17.79 16.70 -19.81
C LEU A 203 -17.43 16.09 -21.18
N ALA A 204 -17.66 16.81 -22.28
CA ALA A 204 -17.36 16.33 -23.62
C ALA A 204 -15.85 16.30 -23.90
N ARG A 205 -15.08 17.27 -23.36
CA ARG A 205 -13.61 17.33 -23.49
C ARG A 205 -12.96 16.25 -22.63
N SER A 206 -13.37 16.14 -21.36
CA SER A 206 -12.87 15.08 -20.45
C SER A 206 -13.20 13.67 -20.95
N PHE A 207 -14.36 13.48 -21.58
CA PHE A 207 -14.70 12.20 -22.21
C PHE A 207 -13.87 11.95 -23.48
N GLY A 208 -13.58 12.98 -24.26
CA GLY A 208 -12.70 12.90 -25.43
C GLY A 208 -11.26 12.56 -25.06
N GLU A 209 -10.72 13.17 -24.01
CA GLU A 209 -9.39 12.89 -23.46
C GLU A 209 -9.32 11.46 -22.87
N ALA A 210 -10.35 11.02 -22.15
CA ALA A 210 -10.44 9.65 -21.65
C ALA A 210 -10.55 8.59 -22.78
N VAL A 211 -11.18 8.91 -23.90
CA VAL A 211 -11.22 8.01 -25.07
C VAL A 211 -9.89 8.04 -25.82
N ALA A 212 -9.22 9.18 -25.89
CA ALA A 212 -7.90 9.29 -26.51
C ALA A 212 -6.84 8.51 -25.71
N SER A 213 -6.86 8.58 -24.37
CA SER A 213 -5.95 7.80 -23.51
C SER A 213 -6.18 6.27 -23.63
N ILE A 214 -7.42 5.84 -23.88
CA ILE A 214 -7.70 4.43 -24.21
C ILE A 214 -7.07 4.05 -25.56
N GLY A 215 -7.10 4.97 -26.55
CA GLY A 215 -6.46 4.77 -27.87
C GLY A 215 -4.94 4.65 -27.77
N GLU A 216 -4.29 5.46 -26.93
CA GLU A 216 -2.87 5.41 -26.65
C GLU A 216 -2.50 4.13 -25.90
N GLY A 217 -3.29 3.69 -24.91
CA GLY A 217 -3.10 2.42 -24.22
C GLY A 217 -3.27 1.19 -25.13
N PHE A 218 -4.01 1.29 -26.26
CA PHE A 218 -4.03 0.24 -27.28
C PHE A 218 -2.75 0.22 -28.13
N GLY A 219 -2.06 1.36 -28.30
CA GLY A 219 -0.73 1.45 -28.93
C GLY A 219 0.34 0.69 -28.14
N ASP A 220 0.24 0.72 -26.83
CA ASP A 220 1.18 0.09 -25.90
C ASP A 220 1.02 -1.44 -25.79
N ILE A 221 -0.03 -2.02 -26.36
CA ILE A 221 -0.18 -3.49 -26.45
C ILE A 221 1.02 -4.12 -27.18
N GLY A 222 1.65 -3.40 -28.10
CA GLY A 222 2.90 -3.83 -28.74
C GLY A 222 4.07 -3.90 -27.74
N ALA A 223 4.17 -2.95 -26.84
CA ALA A 223 5.17 -2.91 -25.78
C ALA A 223 4.99 -4.07 -24.77
N PHE A 224 3.75 -4.46 -24.46
CA PHE A 224 3.45 -5.61 -23.60
C PHE A 224 4.01 -6.94 -24.14
N PHE A 225 4.12 -7.11 -25.46
CA PHE A 225 4.73 -8.30 -26.08
C PHE A 225 6.27 -8.27 -26.03
N THR A 226 6.88 -7.09 -26.01
CA THR A 226 8.33 -6.92 -25.92
C THR A 226 8.84 -6.86 -24.48
N ASP A 227 8.00 -6.37 -23.55
CA ASP A 227 8.27 -6.35 -22.10
C ASP A 227 7.06 -6.81 -21.28
N PRO A 228 6.80 -8.13 -21.22
CA PRO A 228 5.64 -8.70 -20.52
C PRO A 228 5.67 -8.50 -18.99
N LEU A 229 6.76 -8.02 -18.43
CA LEU A 229 6.93 -7.77 -16.99
C LEU A 229 6.96 -6.28 -16.63
N GLY A 230 6.95 -5.39 -17.64
CA GLY A 230 7.05 -3.95 -17.41
C GLY A 230 8.36 -3.54 -16.72
N ILE A 231 9.46 -4.29 -17.00
CA ILE A 231 10.75 -4.11 -16.32
C ILE A 231 11.67 -3.17 -17.12
N SER A 232 11.34 -2.85 -18.35
CA SER A 232 12.04 -1.79 -19.09
C SER A 232 11.67 -0.43 -18.50
N VAL A 233 12.07 -0.18 -17.26
CA VAL A 233 12.24 1.17 -16.76
C VAL A 233 13.38 1.75 -17.60
N GLU A 234 13.06 2.69 -18.45
CA GLU A 234 14.06 3.40 -19.23
C GLU A 234 15.18 3.84 -18.29
N SER A 235 16.41 3.57 -18.70
CA SER A 235 17.60 3.54 -17.85
C SER A 235 18.11 4.90 -17.36
N ASP A 236 17.32 5.96 -17.44
CA ASP A 236 17.66 7.29 -16.95
C ASP A 236 16.77 7.71 -15.77
N LEU A 237 16.95 7.01 -14.63
CA LEU A 237 16.46 7.46 -13.31
C LEU A 237 17.15 8.75 -12.81
N SER A 238 18.08 9.31 -13.61
CA SER A 238 18.80 10.54 -13.25
C SER A 238 17.98 11.82 -13.44
N ASP A 239 16.86 11.78 -14.20
CA ASP A 239 16.01 12.93 -14.46
C ASP A 239 14.75 12.86 -13.58
N VAL A 240 14.90 13.30 -12.31
CA VAL A 240 13.82 13.30 -11.31
C VAL A 240 12.58 14.07 -11.81
N ALA A 241 12.78 15.09 -12.66
CA ALA A 241 11.71 15.87 -13.25
C ALA A 241 10.87 15.07 -14.26
N LYS A 242 11.51 14.27 -15.13
CA LYS A 242 10.78 13.40 -16.08
C LYS A 242 10.01 12.29 -15.39
N GLN A 243 10.56 11.73 -14.31
CA GLN A 243 9.88 10.67 -13.55
C GLN A 243 8.74 11.18 -12.68
N ALA A 244 8.84 12.41 -12.19
CA ALA A 244 7.73 13.08 -11.53
C ALA A 244 6.57 13.30 -12.52
N GLU A 245 6.89 13.69 -13.75
CA GLU A 245 5.94 13.91 -14.83
C GLU A 245 5.26 12.60 -15.29
N GLU A 246 6.00 11.49 -15.42
CA GLU A 246 5.46 10.17 -15.74
C GLU A 246 4.56 9.58 -14.65
N GLN A 247 4.73 10.00 -13.39
CA GLN A 247 3.92 9.54 -12.27
C GLN A 247 2.83 10.53 -11.85
N GLU A 248 2.66 11.63 -12.59
CA GLU A 248 1.74 12.72 -12.23
C GLU A 248 1.99 13.25 -10.80
N VAL A 249 3.25 13.22 -10.33
CA VAL A 249 3.63 13.66 -8.98
C VAL A 249 4.39 14.97 -9.07
N SER A 250 4.02 15.95 -8.23
CA SER A 250 4.68 17.25 -8.19
C SER A 250 6.11 17.15 -7.65
N THR A 251 7.02 17.95 -8.21
CA THR A 251 8.42 18.04 -7.71
C THR A 251 8.48 18.50 -6.25
N GLY A 252 7.53 19.34 -5.82
CA GLY A 252 7.35 19.76 -4.43
C GLY A 252 7.11 18.59 -3.46
N THR A 253 6.39 17.56 -3.90
CA THR A 253 6.15 16.34 -3.12
C THR A 253 7.46 15.61 -2.80
N ILE A 254 8.34 15.45 -3.79
CA ILE A 254 9.64 14.76 -3.59
C ILE A 254 10.51 15.55 -2.60
N ALA A 255 10.54 16.88 -2.71
CA ALA A 255 11.29 17.75 -1.80
C ALA A 255 10.75 17.69 -0.37
N ALA A 256 9.42 17.73 -0.21
CA ALA A 256 8.75 17.59 1.08
C ALA A 256 8.98 16.23 1.73
N MET A 257 8.92 15.14 0.94
CA MET A 257 9.22 13.79 1.42
C MET A 257 10.65 13.68 1.93
N ASN A 258 11.64 14.16 1.18
CA ASN A 258 13.05 14.15 1.59
C ASN A 258 13.30 14.92 2.90
N LYS A 259 12.53 15.99 3.16
CA LYS A 259 12.64 16.79 4.38
C LYS A 259 11.95 16.13 5.58
N LEU A 260 10.81 15.47 5.37
CA LEU A 260 9.96 14.96 6.46
C LEU A 260 10.28 13.53 6.89
N PHE A 261 10.84 12.70 6.01
CA PHE A 261 11.35 11.38 6.38
C PHE A 261 12.76 11.48 6.97
N ASP A 262 13.08 10.58 7.90
CA ASP A 262 14.43 10.47 8.49
C ASP A 262 15.38 9.73 7.52
N GLY A 263 15.64 10.37 6.37
CA GLY A 263 16.50 9.86 5.32
C GLY A 263 16.02 8.54 4.70
N GLU A 264 16.96 7.85 4.05
CA GLU A 264 16.72 6.57 3.37
C GLU A 264 16.21 5.48 4.32
N LEU A 265 16.69 5.46 5.57
CA LEU A 265 16.32 4.45 6.54
C LEU A 265 14.84 4.54 6.95
N GLY A 266 14.35 5.76 7.20
CA GLY A 266 12.94 6.00 7.52
C GLY A 266 12.03 5.68 6.32
N ALA A 267 12.44 6.08 5.12
CA ALA A 267 11.73 5.77 3.87
C ALA A 267 11.66 4.26 3.62
N PHE A 268 12.76 3.53 3.81
CA PHE A 268 12.80 2.08 3.65
C PHE A 268 11.91 1.36 4.67
N ALA A 269 11.94 1.78 5.93
CA ALA A 269 11.08 1.23 6.97
C ALA A 269 9.58 1.45 6.63
N TYR A 270 9.23 2.63 6.14
CA TYR A 270 7.88 2.92 5.67
C TYR A 270 7.47 2.01 4.50
N LEU A 271 8.36 1.81 3.51
CA LEU A 271 8.10 0.89 2.40
C LEU A 271 7.89 -0.55 2.86
N LEU A 272 8.67 -1.02 3.84
CA LEU A 272 8.45 -2.34 4.45
C LEU A 272 7.08 -2.44 5.12
N MET A 273 6.65 -1.39 5.81
CA MET A 273 5.30 -1.35 6.36
C MET A 273 4.26 -1.46 5.25
N VAL A 274 4.36 -0.64 4.20
CA VAL A 274 3.42 -0.64 3.05
C VAL A 274 3.43 -1.98 2.31
N LEU A 275 4.58 -2.66 2.24
CA LEU A 275 4.70 -3.99 1.63
C LEU A 275 3.98 -5.07 2.44
N LEU A 276 4.19 -5.11 3.75
CA LEU A 276 3.84 -6.27 4.58
C LEU A 276 2.53 -6.11 5.37
N TYR A 277 2.00 -4.87 5.50
CA TYR A 277 0.79 -4.62 6.29
C TYR A 277 -0.50 -5.14 5.62
N LEU A 278 -1.61 -4.87 6.25
CA LEU A 278 -2.96 -5.26 5.86
C LEU A 278 -3.19 -5.16 4.34
N PRO A 279 -3.71 -6.21 3.69
CA PRO A 279 -4.16 -6.12 2.30
C PRO A 279 -5.37 -5.18 2.18
N CYS A 280 -5.60 -4.64 0.98
CA CYS A 280 -6.73 -3.73 0.73
C CYS A 280 -8.09 -4.40 1.00
N GLY A 281 -9.13 -3.59 1.18
CA GLY A 281 -10.48 -4.05 1.47
C GLY A 281 -11.02 -5.09 0.46
N ALA A 282 -10.68 -4.94 -0.83
CA ALA A 282 -11.06 -5.90 -1.86
C ALA A 282 -10.42 -7.28 -1.64
N ALA A 283 -9.13 -7.32 -1.32
CA ALA A 283 -8.41 -8.57 -1.03
C ALA A 283 -8.92 -9.21 0.27
N MET A 284 -9.20 -8.40 1.30
CA MET A 284 -9.81 -8.88 2.56
C MET A 284 -11.19 -9.47 2.33
N GLY A 285 -12.00 -8.85 1.50
CA GLY A 285 -13.31 -9.39 1.10
C GLY A 285 -13.21 -10.72 0.35
N ALA A 286 -12.17 -10.91 -0.46
CA ALA A 286 -11.90 -12.19 -1.11
C ALA A 286 -11.48 -13.27 -0.09
N ILE A 287 -10.54 -12.96 0.81
CA ILE A 287 -10.09 -13.86 1.88
C ILE A 287 -11.27 -14.28 2.76
N TYR A 288 -12.11 -13.32 3.16
CA TYR A 288 -13.30 -13.58 3.97
C TYR A 288 -14.23 -14.63 3.32
N ARG A 289 -14.42 -14.55 2.01
CA ARG A 289 -15.30 -15.47 1.28
C ARG A 289 -14.70 -16.86 1.11
N GLU A 290 -13.39 -16.95 0.91
CA GLU A 290 -12.69 -18.22 0.68
C GLU A 290 -12.46 -19.02 1.97
N VAL A 291 -12.08 -18.34 3.04
CA VAL A 291 -11.61 -19.01 4.28
C VAL A 291 -12.40 -18.63 5.54
N GLY A 292 -13.41 -17.78 5.41
CA GLY A 292 -14.27 -17.35 6.52
C GLY A 292 -13.70 -16.21 7.36
N SER A 293 -14.54 -15.71 8.31
CA SER A 293 -14.26 -14.52 9.11
C SER A 293 -13.03 -14.67 10.02
N GLY A 294 -12.88 -15.80 10.68
CA GLY A 294 -11.77 -16.04 11.62
C GLY A 294 -10.41 -15.95 10.96
N TRP A 295 -10.25 -16.61 9.80
CA TRP A 295 -9.00 -16.56 9.04
C TRP A 295 -8.75 -15.21 8.37
N ALA A 296 -9.81 -14.50 7.98
CA ALA A 296 -9.69 -13.15 7.45
C ALA A 296 -9.16 -12.19 8.52
N ILE A 297 -9.75 -12.19 9.73
CA ILE A 297 -9.30 -11.36 10.85
C ILE A 297 -7.87 -11.73 11.26
N PHE A 298 -7.59 -13.03 11.35
CA PHE A 298 -6.22 -13.50 11.64
C PHE A 298 -5.23 -13.00 10.59
N SER A 299 -5.56 -13.09 9.30
CA SER A 299 -4.71 -12.60 8.21
C SER A 299 -4.44 -11.11 8.34
N ALA A 300 -5.46 -10.31 8.65
CA ALA A 300 -5.35 -8.88 8.86
C ALA A 300 -4.39 -8.54 10.02
N LEU A 301 -4.62 -9.15 11.17
CA LEU A 301 -3.80 -8.91 12.36
C LEU A 301 -2.36 -9.41 12.17
N TRP A 302 -2.18 -10.58 11.57
CA TRP A 302 -0.86 -11.15 11.31
C TRP A 302 -0.03 -10.30 10.36
N THR A 303 -0.59 -9.91 9.21
CA THR A 303 0.14 -9.10 8.22
C THR A 303 0.48 -7.72 8.78
N THR A 304 -0.43 -7.10 9.54
CA THR A 304 -0.16 -5.81 10.19
C THR A 304 0.93 -5.95 11.26
N ALA A 305 0.89 -7.00 12.09
CA ALA A 305 1.90 -7.25 13.10
C ALA A 305 3.28 -7.50 12.48
N VAL A 306 3.35 -8.30 11.41
CA VAL A 306 4.60 -8.55 10.68
C VAL A 306 5.12 -7.29 10.02
N GLY A 307 4.26 -6.52 9.32
CA GLY A 307 4.65 -5.28 8.65
C GLY A 307 5.18 -4.23 9.64
N TYR A 308 4.43 -3.99 10.71
CA TYR A 308 4.83 -3.05 11.74
C TYR A 308 6.14 -3.48 12.44
N SER A 309 6.24 -4.76 12.82
CA SER A 309 7.44 -5.27 13.51
C SER A 309 8.65 -5.24 12.60
N ALA A 310 8.52 -5.63 11.33
CA ALA A 310 9.63 -5.60 10.39
C ALA A 310 10.15 -4.17 10.16
N ALA A 311 9.25 -3.23 9.90
CA ALA A 311 9.58 -1.82 9.72
C ALA A 311 10.25 -1.23 10.97
N THR A 312 9.69 -1.46 12.16
CA THR A 312 10.26 -0.98 13.42
C THR A 312 11.63 -1.60 13.68
N ILE A 313 11.79 -2.91 13.49
CA ILE A 313 13.07 -3.59 13.73
C ILE A 313 14.15 -3.03 12.82
N VAL A 314 13.86 -2.86 11.54
CA VAL A 314 14.83 -2.34 10.56
C VAL A 314 15.23 -0.91 10.90
N TYR A 315 14.28 -0.04 11.17
CA TYR A 315 14.57 1.34 11.55
C TYR A 315 15.39 1.43 12.84
N GLN A 316 14.96 0.71 13.88
CA GLN A 316 15.64 0.73 15.19
C GLN A 316 17.01 0.05 15.16
N ALA A 317 17.22 -0.93 14.28
CA ALA A 317 18.53 -1.54 14.05
C ALA A 317 19.50 -0.55 13.37
N GLY A 318 19.02 0.22 12.38
CA GLY A 318 19.82 1.24 11.70
C GLY A 318 20.12 2.46 12.57
N SER A 319 19.19 2.85 13.45
CA SER A 319 19.35 3.97 14.40
C SER A 319 19.89 3.56 15.78
N PHE A 320 20.35 2.32 15.94
CA PHE A 320 20.77 1.77 17.24
C PHE A 320 21.87 2.60 17.92
N ASN A 321 22.78 3.20 17.16
CA ASN A 321 23.87 4.01 17.68
C ASN A 321 23.41 5.35 18.30
N ILE A 322 22.21 5.84 17.92
CA ILE A 322 21.69 7.13 18.37
C ILE A 322 20.97 6.97 19.73
N HIS A 323 20.11 5.94 19.86
CA HIS A 323 19.32 5.68 21.06
C HIS A 323 19.29 4.19 21.42
N PRO A 324 20.41 3.60 21.94
CA PRO A 324 20.55 2.16 22.07
C PRO A 324 19.51 1.51 22.99
N VAL A 325 19.16 2.14 24.10
CA VAL A 325 18.18 1.60 25.06
C VAL A 325 16.76 1.60 24.47
N TYR A 326 16.35 2.71 23.84
CA TYR A 326 15.05 2.81 23.21
C TYR A 326 14.91 1.82 22.06
N SER A 327 15.93 1.71 21.21
CA SER A 327 15.97 0.77 20.08
C SER A 327 15.89 -0.68 20.56
N ALA A 328 16.65 -1.06 21.60
CA ALA A 328 16.59 -2.40 22.17
C ALA A 328 15.20 -2.74 22.72
N VAL A 329 14.55 -1.81 23.41
CA VAL A 329 13.20 -2.01 23.96
C VAL A 329 12.18 -2.18 22.83
N CYS A 330 12.21 -1.34 21.79
CA CYS A 330 11.31 -1.45 20.65
C CYS A 330 11.47 -2.78 19.90
N ILE A 331 12.70 -3.22 19.64
CA ILE A 331 13.01 -4.50 19.00
C ILE A 331 12.51 -5.67 19.89
N ALA A 332 12.73 -5.60 21.20
CA ALA A 332 12.26 -6.63 22.13
C ALA A 332 10.73 -6.72 22.17
N ILE A 333 10.02 -5.60 22.18
CA ILE A 333 8.55 -5.58 22.13
C ILE A 333 8.04 -6.17 20.82
N CYS A 334 8.59 -5.75 19.67
CA CYS A 334 8.16 -6.27 18.36
C CYS A 334 8.39 -7.77 18.24
N THR A 335 9.55 -8.27 18.66
CA THR A 335 9.84 -9.71 18.70
C THR A 335 8.92 -10.45 19.66
N ALA A 336 8.65 -9.89 20.82
CA ALA A 336 7.72 -10.48 21.79
C ALA A 336 6.28 -10.61 21.22
N ILE A 337 5.80 -9.59 20.47
CA ILE A 337 4.49 -9.63 19.81
C ILE A 337 4.42 -10.77 18.80
N ILE A 338 5.42 -10.91 17.93
CA ILE A 338 5.46 -12.00 16.95
C ILE A 338 5.50 -13.37 17.64
N VAL A 339 6.34 -13.53 18.64
CA VAL A 339 6.45 -14.77 19.42
C VAL A 339 5.14 -15.10 20.15
N ALA A 340 4.47 -14.11 20.74
CA ALA A 340 3.20 -14.27 21.41
C ALA A 340 2.09 -14.74 20.46
N ILE A 341 2.01 -14.16 19.24
CA ILE A 341 1.05 -14.58 18.22
C ILE A 341 1.32 -16.04 17.81
N VAL A 342 2.58 -16.40 17.54
CA VAL A 342 2.96 -17.77 17.14
C VAL A 342 2.70 -18.76 18.27
N ALA A 343 2.99 -18.40 19.51
CA ALA A 343 2.69 -19.24 20.68
C ALA A 343 1.18 -19.43 20.88
N GLY A 344 0.40 -18.35 20.74
CA GLY A 344 -1.06 -18.40 20.79
C GLY A 344 -1.66 -19.35 19.74
N LEU A 345 -1.15 -19.30 18.51
CA LEU A 345 -1.55 -20.22 17.44
C LEU A 345 -1.24 -21.69 17.78
N LYS A 346 -0.06 -21.97 18.36
CA LYS A 346 0.31 -23.34 18.80
C LYS A 346 -0.62 -23.85 19.89
N LEU A 347 -0.98 -23.00 20.85
CA LEU A 347 -1.88 -23.38 21.94
C LEU A 347 -3.30 -23.62 21.44
N ALA A 348 -3.81 -22.77 20.53
CA ALA A 348 -5.12 -22.94 19.92
C ALA A 348 -5.20 -24.24 19.09
N ALA A 349 -4.16 -24.56 18.32
CA ALA A 349 -4.09 -25.82 17.56
C ALA A 349 -4.11 -27.05 18.46
N LYS A 350 -3.37 -27.01 19.57
CA LYS A 350 -3.33 -28.12 20.54
C LYS A 350 -4.67 -28.30 21.26
N GLY A 351 -5.40 -27.22 21.52
CA GLY A 351 -6.75 -27.30 22.10
C GLY A 351 -7.75 -27.99 21.17
N ASN A 352 -7.68 -27.70 19.87
CA ASN A 352 -8.60 -28.25 18.88
C ASN A 352 -8.36 -29.77 18.66
N SER A 353 -7.10 -30.19 18.59
CA SER A 353 -6.76 -31.61 18.46
C SER A 353 -7.21 -32.46 19.67
N ASN A 354 -7.18 -31.92 20.89
CA ASN A 354 -7.68 -32.55 22.07
C ASN A 354 -9.21 -32.67 22.09
N THR A 355 -9.93 -31.72 21.47
CA THR A 355 -11.39 -31.75 21.37
C THR A 355 -11.86 -32.79 20.36
N GLU A 356 -11.21 -32.88 19.20
CA GLU A 356 -11.49 -33.88 18.18
C GLU A 356 -11.17 -35.33 18.69
N GLY A 357 -10.06 -35.48 19.38
CA GLY A 357 -9.72 -36.79 20.04
C GLY A 357 -10.73 -37.21 21.11
N ARG A 358 -11.33 -36.28 21.85
CA ARG A 358 -12.40 -36.56 22.82
C ARG A 358 -13.71 -36.93 22.13
N LEU A 359 -14.08 -36.27 21.05
CA LEU A 359 -15.29 -36.59 20.28
C LEU A 359 -15.19 -37.92 19.57
N ALA A 360 -14.03 -38.24 18.97
CA ALA A 360 -13.78 -39.56 18.38
C ALA A 360 -13.86 -40.70 19.39
N ASN A 361 -13.35 -40.50 20.63
CA ASN A 361 -13.44 -41.49 21.70
C ASN A 361 -14.85 -41.62 22.31
N SER A 362 -15.70 -40.61 22.20
CA SER A 362 -17.08 -40.64 22.67
C SER A 362 -18.05 -41.31 21.69
N SER A 363 -17.70 -41.37 20.40
CA SER A 363 -18.50 -42.04 19.35
C SER A 363 -18.23 -43.55 19.22
N VAL A 364 -17.23 -44.07 19.95
CA VAL A 364 -16.86 -45.50 19.96
C VAL A 364 -17.39 -46.20 21.22
N ARG A 365 -18.07 -45.53 22.12
CA ARG A 365 -18.84 -46.10 23.23
C ARG A 365 -20.33 -46.03 22.96
#